data_16337e6aaf360e9da6fdc7339447e7c7
#
_entry.id   16337e6aaf360e9da6fdc7339447e7c7
#
_cell.length_a   1.000
_cell.length_b   1.000
_cell.length_c   1.000
_cell.angle_alpha   90.00
_cell.angle_beta   90.00
_cell.angle_gamma   90.00
#
_symmetry.space_group_name_H-M   'P 1'
#
loop_
_entity.id
_entity.type
_entity.pdbx_description
1 polymer ?
#
loop_
_entity_poly.entity_id
_entity_poly.type
_entity_poly.pdbx_seq_one_letter_code
_entity_poly.pdbx_strand_id
1 'polypeptide(L)'
;MLPLGGLGEIGKNMTVIEFDGKIVVVDTGLMFPTAEMHGIDLVLPDFSYLRDRVDDIEAIVLTHGHEDHVGALPYVLREIGIPPVIYGGLLTIGMVRSKLDEHKLGDSTSLQELPPDEKVRKGPFEIELIHLAHSIPDMRGVLLTTEAGSVLMTGDYKFDQTPVDGRPADIPRLAEIGKEGLLLLCGDSTNADRPGVAPSESSVGPALLRTFSQCKGRIIVTSFASNIHRVQQVIDAASQ
;
A
#
# COMPACT_ATOMS: atom_id res chain seq x y z
N MET A 1 -9.29 16.91 2.14
CA MET A 1 -8.25 15.99 1.67
C MET A 1 -7.05 16.78 1.19
N LEU A 2 -5.84 16.39 1.57
CA LEU A 2 -4.59 17.04 1.22
C LEU A 2 -3.55 15.96 0.87
N PRO A 3 -3.22 15.76 -0.41
CA PRO A 3 -2.09 14.92 -0.81
C PRO A 3 -0.77 15.61 -0.44
N LEU A 4 0.13 14.88 0.21
CA LEU A 4 1.48 15.33 0.55
C LEU A 4 2.54 14.77 -0.41
N GLY A 5 2.14 13.83 -1.26
CA GLY A 5 2.92 13.21 -2.33
C GLY A 5 2.07 12.20 -3.11
N GLY A 6 2.63 11.64 -4.18
CA GLY A 6 1.99 10.60 -5.00
C GLY A 6 1.07 11.10 -6.11
N LEU A 7 0.87 12.41 -6.28
CA LEU A 7 0.08 12.96 -7.38
C LEU A 7 0.96 13.41 -8.54
N GLY A 8 0.74 12.83 -9.72
CA GLY A 8 1.51 13.13 -10.93
C GLY A 8 2.95 12.61 -10.89
N GLU A 9 3.24 11.71 -9.97
CA GLU A 9 4.54 11.07 -9.76
C GLU A 9 4.35 9.64 -9.26
N ILE A 10 5.40 8.82 -9.31
CA ILE A 10 5.44 7.49 -8.69
C ILE A 10 6.27 7.59 -7.42
N GLY A 11 5.70 7.14 -6.31
CA GLY A 11 6.33 7.20 -4.99
C GLY A 11 5.81 8.33 -4.13
N LYS A 12 6.28 8.38 -2.89
CA LYS A 12 5.89 9.35 -1.85
C LYS A 12 4.39 9.36 -1.55
N ASN A 13 3.71 8.22 -1.73
CA ASN A 13 2.27 8.15 -1.49
C ASN A 13 1.97 8.50 -0.04
N MET A 14 1.32 9.63 0.17
CA MET A 14 0.92 10.10 1.48
C MET A 14 -0.23 11.10 1.33
N THR A 15 -1.37 10.79 1.94
CA THR A 15 -2.56 11.63 1.84
C THR A 15 -3.18 11.84 3.22
N VAL A 16 -3.49 13.08 3.54
CA VAL A 16 -4.21 13.50 4.73
C VAL A 16 -5.69 13.63 4.41
N ILE A 17 -6.53 12.94 5.17
CA ILE A 17 -7.98 13.15 5.19
C ILE A 17 -8.32 13.80 6.54
N GLU A 18 -8.87 14.99 6.47
CA GLU A 18 -9.27 15.75 7.66
C GLU A 18 -10.77 15.98 7.66
N PHE A 19 -11.38 15.72 8.80
CA PHE A 19 -12.78 16.02 9.07
C PHE A 19 -12.97 16.36 10.55
N ASP A 20 -13.69 17.44 10.82
CA ASP A 20 -13.97 17.97 12.16
C ASP A 20 -12.71 18.14 13.05
N GLY A 21 -11.63 18.67 12.45
CA GLY A 21 -10.34 18.91 13.10
C GLY A 21 -9.53 17.64 13.40
N LYS A 22 -10.03 16.46 13.03
CA LYS A 22 -9.34 15.17 13.19
C LYS A 22 -8.80 14.65 11.87
N ILE A 23 -7.73 13.88 11.94
CA ILE A 23 -6.93 13.45 10.80
C ILE A 23 -6.81 11.93 10.75
N VAL A 24 -6.98 11.38 9.55
CA VAL A 24 -6.45 10.06 9.15
C VAL A 24 -5.43 10.28 8.04
N VAL A 25 -4.27 9.67 8.19
CA VAL A 25 -3.24 9.65 7.14
C VAL A 25 -3.31 8.31 6.42
N VAL A 26 -3.39 8.33 5.09
CA VAL A 26 -3.34 7.13 4.25
C VAL A 26 -2.00 7.08 3.55
N ASP A 27 -1.26 6.02 3.84
CA ASP A 27 0.11 5.74 3.43
C ASP A 27 1.15 6.76 3.94
N THR A 28 2.41 6.35 3.89
CA THR A 28 3.59 7.13 4.28
C THR A 28 4.77 6.65 3.43
N GLY A 29 4.64 6.83 2.13
CA GLY A 29 5.58 6.32 1.15
C GLY A 29 6.83 7.17 1.00
N LEU A 30 7.91 6.57 0.54
CA LEU A 30 9.09 7.27 0.04
C LEU A 30 9.16 7.18 -1.49
N MET A 31 10.09 7.93 -2.07
CA MET A 31 10.50 7.76 -3.47
C MET A 31 12.01 7.53 -3.51
N PHE A 32 12.48 6.63 -4.37
CA PHE A 32 13.88 6.51 -4.66
C PHE A 32 14.35 7.67 -5.57
N PRO A 33 15.54 8.24 -5.31
CA PRO A 33 16.01 9.37 -6.08
C PRO A 33 16.25 8.98 -7.55
N THR A 34 16.06 9.94 -8.45
CA THR A 34 16.42 9.78 -9.86
C THR A 34 17.93 9.93 -10.06
N ALA A 35 18.43 9.56 -11.24
CA ALA A 35 19.86 9.63 -11.55
C ALA A 35 20.45 11.05 -11.45
N GLU A 36 19.61 12.08 -11.54
CA GLU A 36 20.00 13.49 -11.44
C GLU A 36 20.12 13.97 -9.99
N MET A 37 19.59 13.23 -9.02
CA MET A 37 19.60 13.58 -7.60
C MET A 37 20.88 13.06 -6.91
N HIS A 38 22.04 13.59 -7.30
CA HIS A 38 23.32 13.15 -6.77
C HIS A 38 23.43 13.37 -5.25
N GLY A 39 23.83 12.32 -4.51
CA GLY A 39 24.03 12.38 -3.06
C GLY A 39 22.76 12.36 -2.23
N ILE A 40 21.61 12.11 -2.86
CA ILE A 40 20.33 11.87 -2.18
C ILE A 40 20.09 10.37 -2.11
N ASP A 41 19.84 9.84 -0.92
CA ASP A 41 19.53 8.42 -0.71
C ASP A 41 18.03 8.12 -0.79
N LEU A 42 17.20 9.02 -0.25
CA LEU A 42 15.74 8.86 -0.18
C LEU A 42 15.06 10.22 -0.38
N VAL A 43 13.87 10.19 -0.98
CA VAL A 43 13.01 11.37 -1.10
C VAL A 43 11.73 11.12 -0.31
N LEU A 44 11.43 12.01 0.61
CA LEU A 44 10.25 11.91 1.49
C LEU A 44 9.14 12.85 1.02
N PRO A 45 7.87 12.56 1.32
CA PRO A 45 6.80 13.53 1.14
C PRO A 45 7.01 14.75 2.04
N ASP A 46 6.43 15.88 1.68
CA ASP A 46 6.41 17.06 2.56
C ASP A 46 5.27 16.93 3.59
N PHE A 47 5.59 16.37 4.74
CA PHE A 47 4.65 16.22 5.86
C PHE A 47 4.69 17.38 6.87
N SER A 48 5.16 18.56 6.48
CA SER A 48 5.20 19.76 7.33
C SER A 48 3.81 20.14 7.85
N TYR A 49 2.76 19.85 7.09
CA TYR A 49 1.37 20.04 7.51
C TYR A 49 1.00 19.28 8.80
N LEU A 50 1.64 18.16 9.08
CA LEU A 50 1.37 17.31 10.24
C LEU A 50 2.23 17.67 11.47
N ARG A 51 3.23 18.56 11.31
CA ARG A 51 4.02 19.05 12.44
C ARG A 51 3.10 19.75 13.44
N ASP A 52 3.33 19.48 14.71
CA ASP A 52 2.54 20.02 15.85
C ASP A 52 1.05 19.61 15.83
N ARG A 53 0.67 18.61 14.99
CA ARG A 53 -0.71 18.11 14.87
C ARG A 53 -0.86 16.62 15.21
N VAL A 54 0.12 16.02 15.90
CA VAL A 54 0.05 14.58 16.24
C VAL A 54 -1.20 14.24 17.07
N ASP A 55 -1.67 15.14 17.92
CA ASP A 55 -2.87 14.96 18.75
C ASP A 55 -4.19 15.01 17.94
N ASP A 56 -4.14 15.51 16.73
CA ASP A 56 -5.26 15.48 15.79
C ASP A 56 -5.32 14.18 15.00
N ILE A 57 -4.21 13.42 14.92
CA ILE A 57 -4.12 12.19 14.12
C ILE A 57 -4.77 11.04 14.87
N GLU A 58 -5.90 10.57 14.37
CA GLU A 58 -6.63 9.43 14.91
C GLU A 58 -6.03 8.08 14.51
N ALA A 59 -5.47 7.99 13.31
CA ALA A 59 -4.79 6.81 12.79
C ALA A 59 -3.91 7.13 11.58
N ILE A 60 -2.90 6.27 11.34
CA ILE A 60 -2.32 6.07 10.01
C ILE A 60 -2.88 4.75 9.47
N VAL A 61 -3.25 4.71 8.19
CA VAL A 61 -3.80 3.53 7.53
C VAL A 61 -2.94 3.20 6.32
N LEU A 62 -2.41 1.99 6.27
CA LEU A 62 -1.48 1.56 5.23
C LEU A 62 -2.17 0.62 4.25
N THR A 63 -2.06 0.93 2.97
CA THR A 63 -2.67 0.13 1.90
C THR A 63 -1.93 -1.18 1.69
N HIS A 64 -0.60 -1.15 1.60
CA HIS A 64 0.26 -2.32 1.42
C HIS A 64 1.74 -2.02 1.74
N GLY A 65 2.58 -3.07 1.72
CA GLY A 65 3.95 -3.00 2.23
C GLY A 65 5.04 -2.53 1.26
N HIS A 66 4.71 -1.95 0.09
CA HIS A 66 5.73 -1.37 -0.79
C HIS A 66 6.35 -0.10 -0.23
N GLU A 67 7.62 0.17 -0.56
CA GLU A 67 8.39 1.28 -0.01
C GLU A 67 7.77 2.64 -0.33
N ASP A 68 7.17 2.78 -1.49
CA ASP A 68 6.49 4.00 -1.91
C ASP A 68 5.13 4.23 -1.21
N HIS A 69 4.73 3.29 -0.32
CA HIS A 69 3.56 3.40 0.55
C HIS A 69 3.89 3.36 2.05
N VAL A 70 5.00 2.70 2.46
CA VAL A 70 5.35 2.59 3.89
C VAL A 70 6.76 3.07 4.21
N GLY A 71 7.58 3.36 3.20
CA GLY A 71 9.03 3.57 3.40
C GLY A 71 9.39 4.82 4.18
N ALA A 72 8.57 5.86 4.13
CA ALA A 72 8.81 7.09 4.88
C ALA A 72 8.33 7.00 6.35
N LEU A 73 7.58 5.98 6.73
CA LEU A 73 6.94 5.89 8.06
C LEU A 73 7.91 6.16 9.23
N PRO A 74 9.11 5.54 9.30
CA PRO A 74 10.02 5.81 10.43
C PRO A 74 10.47 7.26 10.52
N TYR A 75 10.63 7.93 9.39
CA TYR A 75 11.05 9.34 9.31
C TYR A 75 9.89 10.25 9.73
N VAL A 76 8.69 9.96 9.25
CA VAL A 76 7.46 10.67 9.61
C VAL A 76 7.27 10.60 11.13
N LEU A 77 7.28 9.39 11.73
CA LEU A 77 7.07 9.20 13.16
C LEU A 77 8.10 9.93 14.04
N ARG A 78 9.35 10.03 13.59
CA ARG A 78 10.39 10.77 14.32
C ARG A 78 10.13 12.27 14.34
N GLU A 79 9.52 12.81 13.32
CA GLU A 79 9.36 14.24 13.15
C GLU A 79 8.01 14.76 13.66
N ILE A 80 6.94 14.03 13.40
CA ILE A 80 5.58 14.44 13.83
C ILE A 80 5.17 13.87 15.18
N GLY A 81 5.86 12.83 15.69
CA GLY A 81 5.46 12.05 16.85
C GLY A 81 4.71 10.76 16.48
N ILE A 82 4.33 9.98 17.49
CA ILE A 82 3.69 8.67 17.30
C ILE A 82 2.18 8.82 17.44
N PRO A 83 1.41 8.49 16.39
CA PRO A 83 -0.04 8.52 16.45
C PRO A 83 -0.58 7.37 17.32
N PRO A 84 -1.86 7.43 17.73
CA PRO A 84 -2.46 6.41 18.61
C PRO A 84 -2.38 4.99 18.04
N VAL A 85 -2.47 4.83 16.72
CA VAL A 85 -2.49 3.51 16.06
C VAL A 85 -2.15 3.62 14.58
N ILE A 86 -1.55 2.54 14.05
CA ILE A 86 -1.31 2.33 12.63
C ILE A 86 -2.03 1.04 12.21
N TYR A 87 -2.92 1.14 11.24
CA TYR A 87 -3.67 0.02 10.67
C TYR A 87 -3.10 -0.41 9.32
N GLY A 88 -3.26 -1.68 9.01
CA GLY A 88 -2.95 -2.27 7.70
C GLY A 88 -3.36 -3.74 7.67
N GLY A 89 -3.15 -4.41 6.55
CA GLY A 89 -3.28 -5.86 6.46
C GLY A 89 -2.16 -6.59 7.21
N LEU A 90 -2.35 -7.88 7.45
CA LEU A 90 -1.44 -8.71 8.26
C LEU A 90 0.01 -8.66 7.79
N LEU A 91 0.23 -8.86 6.47
CA LEU A 91 1.57 -8.83 5.89
C LEU A 91 2.19 -7.43 5.98
N THR A 92 1.41 -6.41 5.66
CA THR A 92 1.83 -5.00 5.72
C THR A 92 2.28 -4.64 7.14
N ILE A 93 1.50 -5.00 8.15
CA ILE A 93 1.84 -4.78 9.56
C ILE A 93 3.12 -5.54 9.96
N GLY A 94 3.30 -6.77 9.48
CA GLY A 94 4.52 -7.55 9.72
C GLY A 94 5.77 -6.90 9.13
N MET A 95 5.69 -6.43 7.89
CA MET A 95 6.80 -5.72 7.21
C MET A 95 7.13 -4.39 7.90
N VAL A 96 6.10 -3.63 8.25
CA VAL A 96 6.26 -2.35 8.96
C VAL A 96 6.86 -2.54 10.34
N ARG A 97 6.48 -3.59 11.07
CA ARG A 97 7.08 -3.93 12.37
C ARG A 97 8.59 -4.11 12.24
N SER A 98 9.05 -4.96 11.30
CA SER A 98 10.48 -5.17 11.05
C SER A 98 11.20 -3.85 10.76
N LYS A 99 10.61 -3.01 9.90
CA LYS A 99 11.16 -1.69 9.55
C LYS A 99 11.26 -0.77 10.77
N LEU A 100 10.23 -0.71 11.60
CA LEU A 100 10.23 0.14 12.80
C LEU A 100 11.21 -0.38 13.85
N ASP A 101 11.41 -1.69 13.98
CA ASP A 101 12.41 -2.29 14.86
C ASP A 101 13.84 -1.89 14.46
N GLU A 102 14.16 -1.92 13.16
CA GLU A 102 15.44 -1.43 12.62
C GLU A 102 15.68 0.04 12.98
N HIS A 103 14.62 0.84 13.02
CA HIS A 103 14.64 2.25 13.37
C HIS A 103 14.46 2.53 14.88
N LYS A 104 14.34 1.49 15.73
CA LYS A 104 14.11 1.57 17.19
C LYS A 104 12.80 2.29 17.57
N LEU A 105 11.77 2.10 16.78
CA LEU A 105 10.43 2.67 16.98
C LEU A 105 9.37 1.60 17.26
N GLY A 106 9.70 0.30 17.11
CA GLY A 106 8.74 -0.80 17.20
C GLY A 106 8.00 -0.85 18.54
N ASP A 107 8.73 -0.75 19.66
CA ASP A 107 8.15 -0.84 21.02
C ASP A 107 7.22 0.33 21.36
N SER A 108 7.42 1.48 20.75
CA SER A 108 6.63 2.70 21.01
C SER A 108 5.41 2.84 20.09
N THR A 109 5.32 2.04 19.03
CA THR A 109 4.30 2.18 17.98
C THR A 109 3.22 1.10 18.11
N SER A 110 1.95 1.52 18.16
CA SER A 110 0.81 0.60 18.13
C SER A 110 0.49 0.20 16.70
N LEU A 111 0.86 -1.03 16.33
CA LEU A 111 0.55 -1.64 15.04
C LEU A 111 -0.60 -2.63 15.19
N GLN A 112 -1.68 -2.46 14.43
CA GLN A 112 -2.86 -3.31 14.48
C GLN A 112 -3.27 -3.78 13.08
N GLU A 113 -3.48 -5.08 12.94
CA GLU A 113 -4.15 -5.62 11.78
C GLU A 113 -5.61 -5.17 11.79
N LEU A 114 -6.11 -4.76 10.61
CA LEU A 114 -7.54 -4.57 10.36
C LEU A 114 -7.95 -5.56 9.26
N PRO A 115 -8.65 -6.66 9.60
CA PRO A 115 -9.16 -7.61 8.63
C PRO A 115 -10.16 -6.96 7.65
N PRO A 116 -10.30 -7.50 6.42
CA PRO A 116 -11.16 -6.90 5.38
C PRO A 116 -12.64 -6.88 5.73
N ASP A 117 -13.10 -7.78 6.60
CA ASP A 117 -14.52 -7.86 7.01
C ASP A 117 -14.83 -7.04 8.28
N GLU A 118 -13.84 -6.32 8.78
CA GLU A 118 -13.97 -5.53 10.01
C GLU A 118 -13.92 -4.03 9.71
N LYS A 119 -14.65 -3.29 10.54
CA LYS A 119 -14.62 -1.82 10.55
C LYS A 119 -14.21 -1.32 11.91
N VAL A 120 -13.46 -0.24 11.93
CA VAL A 120 -13.06 0.42 13.18
C VAL A 120 -13.44 1.88 13.15
N ARG A 121 -13.90 2.40 14.28
CA ARG A 121 -14.18 3.84 14.43
C ARG A 121 -13.04 4.51 15.17
N LYS A 122 -12.52 5.59 14.58
CA LYS A 122 -11.50 6.48 15.15
C LYS A 122 -11.94 7.93 14.99
N GLY A 123 -12.20 8.58 16.11
CA GLY A 123 -12.80 9.92 16.09
C GLY A 123 -14.07 9.94 15.22
N PRO A 124 -14.17 10.87 14.26
CA PRO A 124 -15.30 10.97 13.33
C PRO A 124 -15.24 9.99 12.15
N PHE A 125 -14.16 9.19 12.00
CA PHE A 125 -13.96 8.28 10.89
C PHE A 125 -14.41 6.85 11.21
N GLU A 126 -15.11 6.20 10.30
CA GLU A 126 -15.21 4.75 10.19
C GLU A 126 -14.23 4.31 9.09
N ILE A 127 -13.35 3.37 9.43
CA ILE A 127 -12.27 2.86 8.57
C ILE A 127 -12.58 1.42 8.22
N GLU A 128 -12.58 1.10 6.94
CA GLU A 128 -12.74 -0.25 6.39
C GLU A 128 -11.62 -0.52 5.38
N LEU A 129 -11.02 -1.72 5.43
CA LEU A 129 -10.03 -2.15 4.45
C LEU A 129 -10.66 -3.17 3.49
N ILE A 130 -10.52 -2.91 2.18
CA ILE A 130 -11.12 -3.71 1.12
C ILE A 130 -10.02 -4.49 0.41
N HIS A 131 -10.19 -5.81 0.27
CA HIS A 131 -9.21 -6.61 -0.42
C HIS A 131 -9.12 -6.24 -1.91
N LEU A 132 -7.91 -5.93 -2.36
CA LEU A 132 -7.56 -5.71 -3.76
C LEU A 132 -6.35 -6.57 -4.13
N ALA A 133 -6.15 -6.80 -5.43
CA ALA A 133 -5.00 -7.56 -5.92
C ALA A 133 -3.90 -6.64 -6.43
N HIS A 134 -2.65 -6.97 -6.12
CA HIS A 134 -1.47 -6.28 -6.59
C HIS A 134 -0.28 -7.25 -6.72
N SER A 135 0.95 -6.76 -6.94
CA SER A 135 2.17 -7.57 -7.03
C SER A 135 2.67 -8.10 -5.68
N ILE A 136 2.10 -7.61 -4.59
CA ILE A 136 2.34 -8.06 -3.22
C ILE A 136 1.03 -8.60 -2.61
N PRO A 137 1.07 -9.68 -1.82
CA PRO A 137 -0.11 -10.15 -1.10
C PRO A 137 -0.64 -9.10 -0.13
N ASP A 138 -1.92 -9.24 0.23
CA ASP A 138 -2.53 -8.44 1.28
C ASP A 138 -2.70 -6.94 0.97
N MET A 139 -2.81 -6.61 -0.32
CA MET A 139 -3.15 -5.26 -0.77
C MET A 139 -4.55 -4.87 -0.32
N ARG A 140 -4.71 -3.63 0.18
CA ARG A 140 -5.97 -3.08 0.70
C ARG A 140 -6.29 -1.72 0.08
N GLY A 141 -7.51 -1.58 -0.42
CA GLY A 141 -8.14 -0.27 -0.57
C GLY A 141 -8.61 0.24 0.80
N VAL A 142 -8.62 1.54 0.99
CA VAL A 142 -9.03 2.20 2.24
C VAL A 142 -10.32 2.96 2.00
N LEU A 143 -11.40 2.55 2.65
CA LEU A 143 -12.66 3.28 2.70
C LEU A 143 -12.74 4.04 4.02
N LEU A 144 -12.84 5.36 3.94
CA LEU A 144 -13.07 6.25 5.08
C LEU A 144 -14.47 6.85 4.97
N THR A 145 -15.30 6.58 5.96
CA THR A 145 -16.66 7.12 6.03
C THR A 145 -16.79 8.11 7.18
N THR A 146 -17.39 9.25 6.90
CA THR A 146 -17.71 10.31 7.86
C THR A 146 -19.15 10.77 7.66
N GLU A 147 -19.64 11.70 8.48
CA GLU A 147 -20.96 12.32 8.27
C GLU A 147 -21.05 13.09 6.94
N ALA A 148 -19.94 13.56 6.39
CA ALA A 148 -19.90 14.24 5.09
C ALA A 148 -19.99 13.28 3.90
N GLY A 149 -19.78 11.99 4.10
CA GLY A 149 -19.76 10.98 3.05
C GLY A 149 -18.51 10.11 3.11
N SER A 150 -18.35 9.24 2.11
CA SER A 150 -17.28 8.25 2.04
C SER A 150 -16.25 8.59 0.96
N VAL A 151 -14.98 8.34 1.30
CA VAL A 151 -13.83 8.45 0.38
C VAL A 151 -13.21 7.07 0.23
N LEU A 152 -13.06 6.59 -1.00
CA LEU A 152 -12.34 5.35 -1.30
C LEU A 152 -10.99 5.69 -1.94
N MET A 153 -9.91 5.21 -1.31
CA MET A 153 -8.56 5.25 -1.87
C MET A 153 -8.16 3.82 -2.23
N THR A 154 -7.88 3.57 -3.50
CA THR A 154 -7.60 2.20 -3.96
C THR A 154 -6.20 1.73 -3.56
N GLY A 155 -5.24 2.64 -3.33
CA GLY A 155 -3.83 2.30 -3.43
C GLY A 155 -3.52 1.70 -4.80
N ASP A 156 -2.46 0.92 -4.92
CA ASP A 156 -2.07 0.26 -6.17
C ASP A 156 -2.90 -0.99 -6.39
N TYR A 157 -3.58 -1.13 -7.52
CA TYR A 157 -4.44 -2.28 -7.73
C TYR A 157 -4.44 -2.80 -9.17
N LYS A 158 -4.85 -4.04 -9.28
CA LYS A 158 -5.11 -4.72 -10.55
C LYS A 158 -6.35 -5.60 -10.42
N PHE A 159 -7.25 -5.53 -11.38
CA PHE A 159 -8.36 -6.49 -11.49
C PHE A 159 -7.88 -7.77 -12.20
N ASP A 160 -7.09 -8.57 -11.50
CA ASP A 160 -6.65 -9.89 -11.96
C ASP A 160 -7.70 -10.93 -11.60
N GLN A 161 -8.28 -11.61 -12.61
CA GLN A 161 -9.31 -12.65 -12.42
C GLN A 161 -8.71 -13.99 -11.96
N THR A 162 -7.40 -14.16 -12.12
CA THR A 162 -6.65 -15.38 -11.76
C THR A 162 -5.34 -15.01 -11.05
N PRO A 163 -5.42 -14.29 -9.92
CA PRO A 163 -4.23 -13.86 -9.19
C PRO A 163 -3.44 -15.07 -8.66
N VAL A 164 -2.13 -14.88 -8.42
CA VAL A 164 -1.21 -15.95 -8.01
C VAL A 164 -1.61 -16.60 -6.69
N ASP A 165 -2.13 -15.82 -5.75
CA ASP A 165 -2.58 -16.28 -4.43
C ASP A 165 -4.03 -16.83 -4.43
N GLY A 166 -4.70 -16.82 -5.59
CA GLY A 166 -6.08 -17.27 -5.73
C GLY A 166 -7.13 -16.36 -5.08
N ARG A 167 -6.77 -15.15 -4.68
CA ARG A 167 -7.66 -14.18 -4.01
C ARG A 167 -7.93 -12.99 -4.94
N PRO A 168 -8.99 -13.02 -5.75
CA PRO A 168 -9.36 -11.87 -6.59
C PRO A 168 -9.81 -10.69 -5.72
N ALA A 169 -9.75 -9.48 -6.30
CA ALA A 169 -10.28 -8.28 -5.65
C ALA A 169 -11.76 -8.46 -5.25
N ASP A 170 -12.14 -7.86 -4.13
CA ASP A 170 -13.52 -7.91 -3.62
C ASP A 170 -14.46 -7.01 -4.44
N ILE A 171 -14.76 -7.46 -5.65
CA ILE A 171 -15.67 -6.79 -6.56
C ILE A 171 -17.09 -6.65 -5.96
N PRO A 172 -17.67 -7.67 -5.27
CA PRO A 172 -18.95 -7.50 -4.59
C PRO A 172 -18.98 -6.29 -3.65
N ARG A 173 -17.98 -6.15 -2.77
CA ARG A 173 -17.92 -5.03 -1.83
C ARG A 173 -17.76 -3.68 -2.55
N LEU A 174 -16.89 -3.63 -3.58
CA LEU A 174 -16.76 -2.42 -4.42
C LEU A 174 -18.08 -2.03 -5.09
N ALA A 175 -18.87 -3.02 -5.55
CA ALA A 175 -20.19 -2.77 -6.15
C ALA A 175 -21.21 -2.25 -5.12
N GLU A 176 -21.17 -2.73 -3.88
CA GLU A 176 -21.99 -2.21 -2.78
C GLU A 176 -21.64 -0.75 -2.48
N ILE A 177 -20.36 -0.44 -2.30
CA ILE A 177 -19.85 0.92 -2.10
C ILE A 177 -20.31 1.84 -3.24
N GLY A 178 -20.24 1.36 -4.49
CA GLY A 178 -20.70 2.13 -5.64
C GLY A 178 -22.22 2.41 -5.62
N LYS A 179 -23.04 1.51 -5.05
CA LYS A 179 -24.49 1.72 -4.86
C LYS A 179 -24.78 2.68 -3.69
N GLU A 180 -24.03 2.58 -2.61
CA GLU A 180 -24.12 3.48 -1.45
C GLU A 180 -23.74 4.91 -1.85
N GLY A 181 -22.84 5.05 -2.82
CA GLY A 181 -22.31 6.31 -3.33
C GLY A 181 -21.05 6.77 -2.60
N LEU A 182 -20.14 7.34 -3.35
CA LEU A 182 -18.90 7.92 -2.85
C LEU A 182 -18.90 9.43 -3.01
N LEU A 183 -18.39 10.14 -2.01
CA LEU A 183 -18.04 11.55 -2.14
C LEU A 183 -16.83 11.72 -3.07
N LEU A 184 -15.85 10.80 -2.97
CA LEU A 184 -14.63 10.84 -3.76
C LEU A 184 -14.05 9.42 -3.94
N LEU A 185 -13.59 9.14 -5.16
CA LEU A 185 -12.76 7.99 -5.51
C LEU A 185 -11.36 8.46 -5.88
N CYS A 186 -10.35 8.01 -5.13
CA CYS A 186 -8.94 8.19 -5.43
C CYS A 186 -8.40 6.87 -5.97
N GLY A 187 -8.34 6.73 -7.29
CA GLY A 187 -7.90 5.51 -7.98
C GLY A 187 -6.47 5.61 -8.46
N ASP A 188 -5.76 4.50 -8.43
CA ASP A 188 -4.48 4.34 -9.14
C ASP A 188 -4.67 4.61 -10.63
N SER A 189 -3.78 5.40 -11.20
CA SER A 189 -3.77 5.72 -12.64
C SER A 189 -2.46 5.32 -13.33
N THR A 190 -1.65 4.48 -12.71
CA THR A 190 -0.41 3.94 -13.27
C THR A 190 -0.69 3.18 -14.56
N ASN A 191 -0.01 3.55 -15.65
CA ASN A 191 -0.24 3.04 -17.00
C ASN A 191 -1.65 3.27 -17.59
N ALA A 192 -2.45 4.18 -17.04
CA ALA A 192 -3.80 4.47 -17.58
C ALA A 192 -3.78 5.02 -19.02
N ASP A 193 -2.64 5.57 -19.45
CA ASP A 193 -2.40 6.05 -20.82
C ASP A 193 -1.99 4.93 -21.81
N ARG A 194 -1.74 3.71 -21.33
CA ARG A 194 -1.30 2.58 -22.18
C ARG A 194 -2.51 1.76 -22.64
N PRO A 195 -2.73 1.63 -23.96
CA PRO A 195 -3.82 0.80 -24.48
C PRO A 195 -3.54 -0.68 -24.24
N GLY A 196 -4.61 -1.46 -24.07
CA GLY A 196 -4.56 -2.91 -23.93
C GLY A 196 -5.04 -3.42 -22.58
N VAL A 197 -4.81 -4.71 -22.34
CA VAL A 197 -5.17 -5.40 -21.09
C VAL A 197 -3.90 -5.99 -20.48
N ALA A 198 -3.66 -5.72 -19.20
CA ALA A 198 -2.57 -6.35 -18.47
C ALA A 198 -2.87 -7.86 -18.30
N PRO A 199 -1.96 -8.76 -18.72
CA PRO A 199 -2.16 -10.20 -18.52
C PRO A 199 -2.16 -10.54 -17.02
N SER A 200 -2.79 -11.67 -16.65
CA SER A 200 -2.74 -12.16 -15.28
C SER A 200 -1.28 -12.48 -14.87
N GLU A 201 -0.95 -12.18 -13.63
CA GLU A 201 0.34 -12.51 -13.03
C GLU A 201 0.59 -14.02 -12.97
N SER A 202 -0.46 -14.83 -12.91
CA SER A 202 -0.38 -16.29 -12.98
C SER A 202 0.25 -16.82 -14.28
N SER A 203 0.21 -16.06 -15.37
CA SER A 203 0.81 -16.43 -16.66
C SER A 203 2.34 -16.51 -16.62
N VAL A 204 2.97 -15.89 -15.62
CA VAL A 204 4.44 -15.84 -15.50
C VAL A 204 5.02 -17.16 -15.02
N GLY A 205 4.34 -17.87 -14.09
CA GLY A 205 4.80 -19.17 -13.57
C GLY A 205 5.11 -20.19 -14.67
N PRO A 206 4.18 -20.49 -15.59
CA PRO A 206 4.44 -21.38 -16.73
C PRO A 206 5.57 -20.90 -17.65
N ALA A 207 5.77 -19.60 -17.79
CA ALA A 207 6.88 -19.06 -18.58
C ALA A 207 8.24 -19.30 -17.91
N LEU A 208 8.31 -19.08 -16.59
CA LEU A 208 9.50 -19.39 -15.78
C LEU A 208 9.84 -20.88 -15.88
N LEU A 209 8.86 -21.76 -15.69
CA LEU A 209 9.05 -23.20 -15.75
C LEU A 209 9.61 -23.65 -17.12
N ARG A 210 9.06 -23.16 -18.24
CA ARG A 210 9.58 -23.44 -19.57
C ARG A 210 11.01 -22.92 -19.75
N THR A 211 11.32 -21.75 -19.23
CA THR A 211 12.67 -21.18 -19.34
C THR A 211 13.67 -22.00 -18.51
N PHE A 212 13.32 -22.35 -17.29
CA PHE A 212 14.19 -23.10 -16.39
C PHE A 212 14.48 -24.50 -16.92
N SER A 213 13.49 -25.21 -17.48
CA SER A 213 13.66 -26.53 -18.06
C SER A 213 14.62 -26.58 -19.27
N GLN A 214 14.85 -25.45 -19.92
CA GLN A 214 15.78 -25.35 -21.06
C GLN A 214 17.22 -25.02 -20.62
N CYS A 215 17.41 -24.55 -19.38
CA CYS A 215 18.71 -24.17 -18.87
C CYS A 215 19.51 -25.41 -18.41
N LYS A 216 20.78 -25.48 -18.83
CA LYS A 216 21.69 -26.59 -18.45
C LYS A 216 22.65 -26.21 -17.33
N GLY A 217 22.66 -24.97 -16.91
CA GLY A 217 23.60 -24.44 -15.92
C GLY A 217 22.89 -23.67 -14.82
N ARG A 218 23.66 -22.89 -14.08
CA ARG A 218 23.11 -22.05 -13.01
C ARG A 218 22.18 -20.99 -13.59
N ILE A 219 21.04 -20.82 -12.96
CA ILE A 219 20.04 -19.77 -13.28
C ILE A 219 20.19 -18.64 -12.26
N ILE A 220 20.26 -17.42 -12.74
CA ILE A 220 20.24 -16.20 -11.91
C ILE A 220 18.99 -15.44 -12.30
N VAL A 221 18.12 -15.19 -11.32
CA VAL A 221 16.88 -14.43 -11.50
C VAL A 221 17.00 -13.11 -10.75
N THR A 222 16.60 -12.01 -11.40
CA THR A 222 16.49 -10.69 -10.78
C THR A 222 15.03 -10.23 -10.82
N SER A 223 14.55 -9.68 -9.72
CA SER A 223 13.21 -9.14 -9.58
C SER A 223 13.22 -8.05 -8.51
N PHE A 224 12.19 -7.22 -8.47
CA PHE A 224 11.95 -6.40 -7.28
C PHE A 224 11.74 -7.32 -6.07
N ALA A 225 12.47 -7.06 -4.99
CA ALA A 225 12.38 -7.86 -3.76
C ALA A 225 10.97 -7.82 -3.14
N SER A 226 10.26 -6.72 -3.34
CA SER A 226 8.88 -6.52 -2.87
C SER A 226 7.82 -7.25 -3.69
N ASN A 227 8.14 -7.78 -4.89
CA ASN A 227 7.23 -8.61 -5.65
C ASN A 227 7.26 -10.06 -5.12
N ILE A 228 6.62 -10.28 -3.98
CA ILE A 228 6.62 -11.55 -3.24
C ILE A 228 6.00 -12.67 -4.07
N HIS A 229 4.95 -12.39 -4.84
CA HIS A 229 4.35 -13.35 -5.76
C HIS A 229 5.34 -13.87 -6.80
N ARG A 230 6.17 -12.99 -7.35
CA ARG A 230 7.20 -13.36 -8.31
C ARG A 230 8.29 -14.24 -7.69
N VAL A 231 8.71 -13.89 -6.46
CA VAL A 231 9.70 -14.70 -5.73
C VAL A 231 9.15 -16.11 -5.50
N GLN A 232 7.88 -16.24 -5.09
CA GLN A 232 7.23 -17.54 -4.91
C GLN A 232 7.18 -18.33 -6.22
N GLN A 233 6.76 -17.72 -7.34
CA GLN A 233 6.71 -18.37 -8.65
C GLN A 233 8.09 -18.87 -9.10
N VAL A 234 9.17 -18.13 -8.80
CA VAL A 234 10.55 -18.54 -9.09
C VAL A 234 10.92 -19.77 -8.27
N ILE A 235 10.62 -19.81 -6.98
CA ILE A 235 10.87 -20.95 -6.09
C ILE A 235 10.10 -22.18 -6.57
N ASP A 236 8.83 -22.00 -6.91
CA ASP A 236 7.96 -23.08 -7.39
C ASP A 236 8.51 -23.69 -8.71
N ALA A 237 8.91 -22.82 -9.65
CA ALA A 237 9.49 -23.25 -10.91
C ALA A 237 10.87 -23.92 -10.74
N ALA A 238 11.66 -23.52 -9.75
CA ALA A 238 12.96 -24.12 -9.47
C ALA A 238 12.85 -25.47 -8.74
N SER A 239 11.73 -25.76 -8.13
CA SER A 239 11.46 -26.98 -7.36
C SER A 239 10.95 -28.14 -8.24
N GLN A 240 10.63 -27.88 -9.51
CA GLN A 240 10.16 -28.86 -10.49
C GLN A 240 11.27 -29.31 -11.43
#